data_7c5bca48c55e82de92a708a437eaf7c0
#
_entry.id   7c5bca48c55e82de92a708a437eaf7c0
#
_cell.length_a   1.000
_cell.length_b   1.000
_cell.length_c   1.000
_cell.angle_alpha   90.00
_cell.angle_beta   90.00
_cell.angle_gamma   90.00
#
_symmetry.space_group_name_H-M   'P 1'
#
loop_
_entity.id
_entity.type
_entity.pdbx_description
1 polymer ?
#
loop_
_entity_poly.entity_id
_entity_poly.type
_entity_poly.pdbx_seq_one_letter_code
_entity_poly.pdbx_strand_id
1 'polypeptide(L)'
;MSVLEYIRLNHPGFNEFYLKNFGKIMKEAEKTRMNGVIPYMLSNAFIVSFFPPQVIFLSMAYLLIGDPVAAFYGSKYGKYRFSNGKSLVGVVAFIIASTFSGLFLMYLFQSTYQESLLSLYRQGDINYSGICIVFIGAVVAGIAEFLSGHAWNGFLEDNLLIPVVSSLTLSILLVVFGHSTFDEIIFPIMEILTHL
;
A
#
# COMPACT_ATOMS: atom_id res chain seq x y z
N MET A 1 11.46 -13.91 6.71
CA MET A 1 10.40 -14.87 7.13
C MET A 1 10.43 -14.95 8.64
N SER A 2 9.31 -14.78 9.34
CA SER A 2 9.34 -14.91 10.81
C SER A 2 9.61 -16.38 11.18
N VAL A 3 10.35 -16.60 12.26
CA VAL A 3 10.69 -17.95 12.74
C VAL A 3 9.42 -18.78 12.99
N LEU A 4 8.37 -18.14 13.54
CA LEU A 4 7.08 -18.80 13.78
C LEU A 4 6.41 -19.30 12.49
N GLU A 5 6.45 -18.52 11.43
CA GLU A 5 5.83 -18.89 10.15
C GLU A 5 6.63 -19.99 9.44
N TYR A 6 7.96 -19.94 9.58
CA TYR A 6 8.81 -21.02 9.11
C TYR A 6 8.50 -22.35 9.83
N ILE A 7 8.37 -22.31 11.16
CA ILE A 7 8.01 -23.48 11.96
C ILE A 7 6.61 -23.96 11.57
N ARG A 8 5.64 -23.05 11.44
CA ARG A 8 4.26 -23.39 11.05
C ARG A 8 4.20 -24.14 9.72
N LEU A 9 4.92 -23.68 8.73
CA LEU A 9 4.86 -24.28 7.38
C LEU A 9 5.65 -25.60 7.29
N ASN A 10 6.63 -25.84 8.17
CA ASN A 10 7.49 -27.01 8.12
C ASN A 10 7.19 -28.07 9.19
N HIS A 11 6.40 -27.75 10.23
CA HIS A 11 6.02 -28.68 11.30
C HIS A 11 4.50 -28.92 11.33
N PRO A 12 4.02 -30.08 10.85
CA PRO A 12 2.58 -30.37 10.75
C PRO A 12 1.83 -30.22 12.10
N GLY A 13 2.39 -30.72 13.19
CA GLY A 13 1.74 -30.63 14.51
C GLY A 13 1.62 -29.19 15.03
N PHE A 14 2.60 -28.34 14.74
CA PHE A 14 2.51 -26.91 15.07
C PHE A 14 1.50 -26.20 14.18
N ASN A 15 1.43 -26.56 12.89
CA ASN A 15 0.43 -26.01 11.97
C ASN A 15 -1.00 -26.37 12.41
N GLU A 16 -1.25 -27.61 12.81
CA GLU A 16 -2.57 -28.03 13.33
C GLU A 16 -2.95 -27.24 14.58
N PHE A 17 -2.03 -27.11 15.54
CA PHE A 17 -2.25 -26.29 16.73
C PHE A 17 -2.56 -24.83 16.38
N TYR A 18 -1.79 -24.25 15.45
CA TYR A 18 -1.98 -22.88 15.00
C TYR A 18 -3.33 -22.69 14.29
N LEU A 19 -3.68 -23.56 13.36
CA LEU A 19 -4.94 -23.53 12.62
C LEU A 19 -6.16 -23.75 13.52
N LYS A 20 -6.03 -24.59 14.55
CA LYS A 20 -7.11 -24.81 15.52
C LYS A 20 -7.46 -23.52 16.29
N ASN A 21 -6.45 -22.71 16.62
CA ASN A 21 -6.63 -21.50 17.42
C ASN A 21 -6.91 -20.25 16.55
N PHE A 22 -6.24 -20.13 15.41
CA PHE A 22 -6.25 -18.92 14.58
C PHE A 22 -6.83 -19.13 13.17
N GLY A 23 -7.08 -20.36 12.75
CA GLY A 23 -7.54 -20.67 11.39
C GLY A 23 -8.87 -20.04 10.98
N LYS A 24 -9.72 -19.61 11.94
CA LYS A 24 -10.97 -18.93 11.65
C LYS A 24 -10.80 -17.50 11.15
N ILE A 25 -9.70 -16.84 11.48
CA ILE A 25 -9.40 -15.47 11.08
C ILE A 25 -8.44 -15.40 9.89
N MET A 26 -7.90 -16.53 9.45
CA MET A 26 -7.01 -16.63 8.29
C MET A 26 -7.80 -16.81 6.99
N LYS A 27 -7.28 -16.23 5.91
CA LYS A 27 -7.76 -16.55 4.56
C LYS A 27 -7.46 -18.03 4.27
N GLU A 28 -8.35 -18.72 3.53
CA GLU A 28 -8.16 -20.16 3.21
C GLU A 28 -6.80 -20.45 2.58
N ALA A 29 -6.34 -19.55 1.71
CA ALA A 29 -5.06 -19.67 1.05
C ALA A 29 -3.85 -19.54 2.01
N GLU A 30 -3.98 -18.83 3.12
CA GLU A 30 -2.91 -18.65 4.10
C GLU A 30 -2.71 -19.88 5.01
N LYS A 31 -3.65 -20.82 5.01
CA LYS A 31 -3.53 -22.06 5.79
C LYS A 31 -2.37 -22.93 5.31
N THR A 32 -2.03 -22.84 4.03
CA THR A 32 -0.96 -23.65 3.40
C THR A 32 0.22 -22.83 2.92
N ARG A 33 0.18 -21.51 3.02
CA ARG A 33 1.25 -20.60 2.59
C ARG A 33 1.51 -19.53 3.66
N MET A 34 2.45 -18.62 3.36
CA MET A 34 2.81 -17.51 4.24
C MET A 34 1.58 -16.61 4.52
N ASN A 35 1.46 -16.20 5.78
CA ASN A 35 0.42 -15.27 6.21
C ASN A 35 0.75 -13.85 5.73
N GLY A 36 -0.25 -13.12 5.22
CA GLY A 36 -0.14 -11.75 4.72
C GLY A 36 0.33 -10.71 5.75
N VAL A 37 0.34 -11.03 7.04
CA VAL A 37 0.87 -10.15 8.09
C VAL A 37 2.38 -9.88 7.92
N ILE A 38 3.15 -10.87 7.45
CA ILE A 38 4.60 -10.69 7.27
C ILE A 38 4.92 -9.72 6.13
N PRO A 39 4.40 -9.91 4.91
CA PRO A 39 4.55 -8.92 3.83
C PRO A 39 4.08 -7.52 4.25
N TYR A 40 2.96 -7.44 4.98
CA TYR A 40 2.44 -6.18 5.53
C TYR A 40 3.42 -5.51 6.48
N MET A 41 3.98 -6.24 7.46
CA MET A 41 4.94 -5.68 8.41
C MET A 41 6.24 -5.23 7.72
N LEU A 42 6.71 -6.00 6.74
CA LEU A 42 7.92 -5.66 5.97
C LEU A 42 7.71 -4.41 5.13
N SER A 43 6.57 -4.29 4.45
CA SER A 43 6.24 -3.08 3.68
C SER A 43 6.14 -1.85 4.58
N ASN A 44 5.49 -1.97 5.76
CA ASN A 44 5.41 -0.88 6.71
C ASN A 44 6.80 -0.47 7.25
N ALA A 45 7.62 -1.43 7.64
CA ALA A 45 8.98 -1.15 8.08
C ALA A 45 9.77 -0.42 6.99
N PHE A 46 9.64 -0.87 5.73
CA PHE A 46 10.29 -0.23 4.60
C PHE A 46 9.79 1.21 4.40
N ILE A 47 8.49 1.42 4.27
CA ILE A 47 7.97 2.75 3.95
C ILE A 47 8.20 3.76 5.08
N VAL A 48 8.11 3.34 6.34
CA VAL A 48 8.37 4.21 7.50
C VAL A 48 9.85 4.58 7.61
N SER A 49 10.75 3.69 7.16
CA SER A 49 12.19 3.95 7.21
C SER A 49 12.69 4.92 6.13
N PHE A 50 12.01 4.99 4.99
CA PHE A 50 12.54 5.68 3.82
C PHE A 50 11.71 6.86 3.33
N PHE A 51 10.44 6.99 3.71
CA PHE A 51 9.54 7.98 3.11
C PHE A 51 8.96 8.96 4.14
N PRO A 52 8.61 10.19 3.71
CA PRO A 52 8.01 11.18 4.58
C PRO A 52 6.58 10.79 4.98
N PRO A 53 6.07 11.29 6.13
CA PRO A 53 4.77 10.91 6.68
C PRO A 53 3.61 11.00 5.68
N GLN A 54 3.58 12.03 4.84
CA GLN A 54 2.50 12.19 3.84
C GLN A 54 2.48 11.05 2.82
N VAL A 55 3.64 10.61 2.33
CA VAL A 55 3.76 9.47 1.41
C VAL A 55 3.36 8.17 2.12
N ILE A 56 3.78 7.99 3.39
CA ILE A 56 3.41 6.83 4.20
C ILE A 56 1.89 6.76 4.34
N PHE A 57 1.24 7.84 4.78
CA PHE A 57 -0.21 7.85 4.97
C PHE A 57 -0.99 7.59 3.68
N LEU A 58 -0.56 8.17 2.55
CA LEU A 58 -1.19 7.94 1.26
C LEU A 58 -1.05 6.48 0.81
N SER A 59 0.15 5.93 0.85
CA SER A 59 0.39 4.54 0.43
C SER A 59 -0.34 3.52 1.31
N MET A 60 -0.43 3.80 2.62
CA MET A 60 -1.21 2.98 3.54
C MET A 60 -2.71 3.12 3.31
N ALA A 61 -3.22 4.32 3.01
CA ALA A 61 -4.63 4.50 2.69
C ALA A 61 -5.03 3.75 1.42
N TYR A 62 -4.15 3.69 0.42
CA TYR A 62 -4.39 2.91 -0.80
C TYR A 62 -4.55 1.42 -0.49
N LEU A 63 -3.73 0.86 0.40
CA LEU A 63 -3.88 -0.52 0.84
C LEU A 63 -5.14 -0.69 1.70
N LEU A 64 -5.29 0.10 2.78
CA LEU A 64 -6.32 -0.13 3.80
C LEU A 64 -7.74 0.18 3.32
N ILE A 65 -7.90 1.07 2.35
CA ILE A 65 -9.20 1.49 1.81
C ILE A 65 -9.41 0.92 0.40
N GLY A 66 -8.39 1.01 -0.47
CA GLY A 66 -8.47 0.57 -1.85
C GLY A 66 -8.70 -0.93 -1.98
N ASP A 67 -7.89 -1.76 -1.30
CA ASP A 67 -7.97 -3.21 -1.42
C ASP A 67 -9.31 -3.81 -0.94
N PRO A 68 -9.86 -3.49 0.25
CA PRO A 68 -11.16 -3.98 0.66
C PRO A 68 -12.30 -3.55 -0.28
N VAL A 69 -12.24 -2.32 -0.81
CA VAL A 69 -13.23 -1.82 -1.77
C VAL A 69 -13.13 -2.57 -3.09
N ALA A 70 -11.90 -2.80 -3.58
CA ALA A 70 -11.66 -3.62 -4.78
C ALA A 70 -12.19 -5.04 -4.62
N ALA A 71 -11.91 -5.68 -3.48
CA ALA A 71 -12.38 -7.01 -3.16
C ALA A 71 -13.90 -7.08 -3.11
N PHE A 72 -14.56 -6.11 -2.47
CA PHE A 72 -16.02 -6.06 -2.37
C PHE A 72 -16.70 -5.88 -3.74
N TYR A 73 -16.31 -4.84 -4.48
CA TYR A 73 -16.94 -4.57 -5.78
C TYR A 73 -16.52 -5.58 -6.84
N GLY A 74 -15.28 -6.03 -6.83
CA GLY A 74 -14.77 -7.07 -7.70
C GLY A 74 -15.48 -8.41 -7.51
N SER A 75 -15.77 -8.80 -6.27
CA SER A 75 -16.51 -10.03 -5.98
C SER A 75 -17.99 -9.95 -6.38
N LYS A 76 -18.63 -8.82 -6.13
CA LYS A 76 -20.07 -8.64 -6.33
C LYS A 76 -20.46 -8.33 -7.79
N TYR A 77 -19.64 -7.55 -8.49
CA TYR A 77 -19.98 -7.02 -9.82
C TYR A 77 -19.00 -7.43 -10.93
N GLY A 78 -17.84 -8.02 -10.58
CA GLY A 78 -16.83 -8.47 -11.54
C GLY A 78 -17.25 -9.75 -12.27
N LYS A 79 -17.92 -9.61 -13.41
CA LYS A 79 -18.37 -10.75 -14.24
C LYS A 79 -17.19 -11.49 -14.88
N TYR A 80 -16.21 -10.75 -15.36
CA TYR A 80 -15.00 -11.30 -15.98
C TYR A 80 -13.85 -11.29 -14.99
N ARG A 81 -13.27 -12.48 -14.76
CA ARG A 81 -12.11 -12.65 -13.89
C ARG A 81 -10.90 -13.07 -14.69
N PHE A 82 -9.78 -12.47 -14.38
CA PHE A 82 -8.49 -12.85 -14.95
C PHE A 82 -7.94 -14.12 -14.26
N SER A 83 -6.86 -14.66 -14.81
CA SER A 83 -6.22 -15.87 -14.29
C SER A 83 -5.80 -15.76 -12.81
N ASN A 84 -5.54 -14.56 -12.33
CA ASN A 84 -5.23 -14.25 -10.92
C ASN A 84 -6.49 -14.09 -10.03
N GLY A 85 -7.69 -14.31 -10.56
CA GLY A 85 -8.96 -14.20 -9.84
C GLY A 85 -9.50 -12.77 -9.69
N LYS A 86 -8.74 -11.75 -10.13
CA LYS A 86 -9.11 -10.34 -10.05
C LYS A 86 -9.98 -9.89 -11.23
N SER A 87 -10.67 -8.77 -11.08
CA SER A 87 -11.58 -8.23 -12.10
C SER A 87 -11.30 -6.75 -12.38
N LEU A 88 -11.58 -6.29 -13.60
CA LEU A 88 -11.47 -4.86 -13.94
C LEU A 88 -12.37 -3.98 -13.07
N VAL A 89 -13.55 -4.46 -12.68
CA VAL A 89 -14.44 -3.73 -11.77
C VAL A 89 -13.78 -3.49 -10.43
N GLY A 90 -13.04 -4.48 -9.89
CA GLY A 90 -12.25 -4.34 -8.68
C GLY A 90 -11.17 -3.27 -8.81
N VAL A 91 -10.40 -3.30 -9.91
CA VAL A 91 -9.33 -2.30 -10.17
C VAL A 91 -9.91 -0.88 -10.25
N VAL A 92 -11.00 -0.69 -10.98
CA VAL A 92 -11.65 0.63 -11.07
C VAL A 92 -12.16 1.09 -9.70
N ALA A 93 -12.77 0.18 -8.94
CA ALA A 93 -13.23 0.49 -7.58
C ALA A 93 -12.06 0.83 -6.63
N PHE A 94 -10.92 0.13 -6.75
CA PHE A 94 -9.68 0.46 -6.05
C PHE A 94 -9.24 1.89 -6.35
N ILE A 95 -9.08 2.23 -7.65
CA ILE A 95 -8.60 3.55 -8.08
C ILE A 95 -9.50 4.66 -7.57
N ILE A 96 -10.81 4.49 -7.68
CA ILE A 96 -11.79 5.47 -7.19
C ILE A 96 -11.65 5.65 -5.67
N ALA A 97 -11.70 4.56 -4.91
CA ALA A 97 -11.62 4.62 -3.45
C ALA A 97 -10.28 5.20 -2.95
N SER A 98 -9.18 4.79 -3.57
CA SER A 98 -7.83 5.29 -3.27
C SER A 98 -7.69 6.77 -3.60
N THR A 99 -8.23 7.22 -4.74
CA THR A 99 -8.23 8.65 -5.10
C THR A 99 -9.00 9.48 -4.08
N PHE A 100 -10.22 9.06 -3.73
CA PHE A 100 -11.03 9.78 -2.74
C PHE A 100 -10.37 9.82 -1.36
N SER A 101 -9.82 8.70 -0.89
CA SER A 101 -9.08 8.66 0.37
C SER A 101 -7.83 9.54 0.34
N GLY A 102 -7.13 9.57 -0.79
CA GLY A 102 -5.97 10.43 -0.98
C GLY A 102 -6.33 11.92 -0.97
N LEU A 103 -7.40 12.33 -1.66
CA LEU A 103 -7.91 13.71 -1.61
C LEU A 103 -8.34 14.11 -0.20
N PHE A 104 -8.96 13.21 0.54
CA PHE A 104 -9.32 13.44 1.93
C PHE A 104 -8.08 13.63 2.81
N LEU A 105 -7.03 12.83 2.62
CA LEU A 105 -5.75 13.01 3.32
C LEU A 105 -5.08 14.33 2.93
N MET A 106 -5.09 14.74 1.66
CA MET A 106 -4.60 16.05 1.22
C MET A 106 -5.31 17.20 1.95
N TYR A 107 -6.62 17.08 2.16
CA TYR A 107 -7.38 18.05 2.95
C TYR A 107 -6.93 18.06 4.42
N LEU A 108 -6.72 16.89 5.03
CA LEU A 108 -6.21 16.81 6.40
C LEU A 108 -4.78 17.33 6.53
N PHE A 109 -3.93 17.12 5.54
CA PHE A 109 -2.55 17.64 5.53
C PHE A 109 -2.50 19.17 5.45
N GLN A 110 -3.55 19.82 4.97
CA GLN A 110 -3.62 21.27 4.82
C GLN A 110 -3.30 22.00 6.12
N SER A 111 -3.73 21.48 7.27
CA SER A 111 -3.51 22.10 8.59
C SER A 111 -2.06 21.98 9.07
N THR A 112 -1.32 20.97 8.62
CA THR A 112 0.02 20.63 9.14
C THR A 112 1.12 20.93 8.12
N TYR A 113 0.81 20.82 6.81
CA TYR A 113 1.79 20.88 5.72
C TYR A 113 1.31 21.82 4.60
N GLN A 114 0.97 23.08 4.94
CA GLN A 114 0.31 24.05 4.03
C GLN A 114 1.03 24.26 2.71
N GLU A 115 2.35 24.24 2.69
CA GLU A 115 3.16 24.48 1.48
C GLU A 115 3.60 23.17 0.77
N SER A 116 3.11 22.03 1.25
CA SER A 116 3.45 20.75 0.64
C SER A 116 2.75 20.57 -0.71
N LEU A 117 3.41 19.86 -1.63
CA LEU A 117 2.78 19.39 -2.88
C LEU A 117 1.62 18.42 -2.64
N LEU A 118 1.52 17.83 -1.44
CA LEU A 118 0.43 16.94 -1.06
C LEU A 118 -0.65 17.62 -0.21
N SER A 119 -0.66 18.96 -0.12
CA SER A 119 -1.78 19.73 0.43
C SER A 119 -2.81 20.04 -0.65
N LEU A 120 -4.10 20.09 -0.27
CA LEU A 120 -5.20 20.33 -1.22
C LEU A 120 -5.18 21.74 -1.79
N TYR A 121 -4.81 22.72 -0.95
CA TYR A 121 -4.64 24.11 -1.35
C TYR A 121 -3.19 24.52 -1.11
N ARG A 122 -2.63 25.28 -2.04
CA ARG A 122 -1.29 25.84 -1.95
C ARG A 122 -1.35 27.31 -2.40
N GLN A 123 -0.80 28.20 -1.56
CA GLN A 123 -0.81 29.66 -1.82
C GLN A 123 -2.22 30.24 -2.08
N GLY A 124 -3.26 29.63 -1.51
CA GLY A 124 -4.66 30.06 -1.67
C GLY A 124 -5.41 29.42 -2.85
N ASP A 125 -4.72 28.73 -3.74
CA ASP A 125 -5.31 28.09 -4.92
C ASP A 125 -5.38 26.57 -4.79
N ILE A 126 -6.26 25.94 -5.57
CA ILE A 126 -6.37 24.47 -5.64
C ILE A 126 -5.08 23.91 -6.24
N ASN A 127 -4.50 22.94 -5.53
CA ASN A 127 -3.25 22.29 -5.92
C ASN A 127 -3.50 21.17 -6.94
N TYR A 128 -3.68 21.53 -8.20
CA TYR A 128 -3.90 20.55 -9.28
C TYR A 128 -2.73 19.56 -9.43
N SER A 129 -1.49 20.00 -9.24
CA SER A 129 -0.32 19.10 -9.30
C SER A 129 -0.38 18.01 -8.23
N GLY A 130 -0.70 18.38 -7.00
CA GLY A 130 -0.89 17.42 -5.92
C GLY A 130 -2.04 16.44 -6.17
N ILE A 131 -3.17 16.93 -6.71
CA ILE A 131 -4.31 16.09 -7.11
C ILE A 131 -3.87 15.09 -8.19
N CYS A 132 -3.11 15.53 -9.20
CA CYS A 132 -2.57 14.63 -10.23
C CYS A 132 -1.63 13.59 -9.65
N ILE A 133 -0.74 13.96 -8.73
CA ILE A 133 0.18 13.03 -8.06
C ILE A 133 -0.61 11.94 -7.32
N VAL A 134 -1.61 12.33 -6.53
CA VAL A 134 -2.45 11.39 -5.77
C VAL A 134 -3.22 10.47 -6.72
N PHE A 135 -3.79 11.00 -7.79
CA PHE A 135 -4.52 10.21 -8.77
C PHE A 135 -3.62 9.20 -9.50
N ILE A 136 -2.46 9.64 -9.99
CA ILE A 136 -1.50 8.75 -10.66
C ILE A 136 -1.00 7.69 -9.68
N GLY A 137 -0.70 8.07 -8.43
CA GLY A 137 -0.35 7.14 -7.37
C GLY A 137 -1.42 6.07 -7.14
N ALA A 138 -2.70 6.46 -7.10
CA ALA A 138 -3.83 5.54 -6.98
C ALA A 138 -3.97 4.60 -8.18
N VAL A 139 -3.74 5.10 -9.40
CA VAL A 139 -3.75 4.27 -10.63
C VAL A 139 -2.64 3.23 -10.59
N VAL A 140 -1.42 3.63 -10.26
CA VAL A 140 -0.27 2.70 -10.20
C VAL A 140 -0.45 1.69 -9.07
N ALA A 141 -0.97 2.12 -7.90
CA ALA A 141 -1.32 1.22 -6.81
C ALA A 141 -2.41 0.21 -7.23
N GLY A 142 -3.42 0.63 -8.00
CA GLY A 142 -4.45 -0.25 -8.56
C GLY A 142 -3.89 -1.26 -9.58
N ILE A 143 -2.89 -0.86 -10.36
CA ILE A 143 -2.17 -1.79 -11.24
C ILE A 143 -1.34 -2.78 -10.40
N ALA A 144 -0.68 -2.32 -9.35
CA ALA A 144 0.07 -3.19 -8.44
C ALA A 144 -0.86 -4.19 -7.73
N GLU A 145 -2.05 -3.74 -7.29
CA GLU A 145 -3.10 -4.61 -6.75
C GLU A 145 -3.50 -5.66 -7.80
N PHE A 146 -3.79 -5.24 -9.02
CA PHE A 146 -4.18 -6.16 -10.10
C PHE A 146 -3.09 -7.19 -10.43
N LEU A 147 -1.83 -6.78 -10.44
CA LEU A 147 -0.70 -7.66 -10.73
C LEU A 147 -0.27 -8.50 -9.52
N SER A 148 -0.65 -8.11 -8.31
CA SER A 148 -0.34 -8.87 -7.11
C SER A 148 -0.98 -10.26 -7.22
N GLY A 149 -0.22 -11.27 -6.86
CA GLY A 149 -0.62 -12.65 -7.02
C GLY A 149 -0.05 -13.52 -5.91
N HIS A 150 -0.14 -14.81 -6.12
CA HIS A 150 0.37 -15.81 -5.19
C HIS A 150 1.82 -16.20 -5.48
N ALA A 151 2.60 -15.32 -6.13
CA ALA A 151 3.98 -15.57 -6.45
C ALA A 151 4.84 -15.66 -5.18
N TRP A 152 5.89 -16.46 -5.25
CA TRP A 152 6.84 -16.68 -4.15
C TRP A 152 6.17 -17.11 -2.84
N ASN A 153 5.27 -18.10 -2.94
CA ASN A 153 4.60 -18.68 -1.76
C ASN A 153 3.80 -17.66 -0.92
N GLY A 154 3.24 -16.63 -1.57
CA GLY A 154 2.47 -15.57 -0.92
C GLY A 154 3.29 -14.36 -0.45
N PHE A 155 4.58 -14.26 -0.79
CA PHE A 155 5.39 -13.11 -0.41
C PHE A 155 5.06 -11.87 -1.25
N LEU A 156 4.82 -12.03 -2.56
CA LEU A 156 4.43 -10.94 -3.45
C LEU A 156 2.89 -10.77 -3.46
N GLU A 157 2.36 -10.45 -2.30
CA GLU A 157 0.95 -10.11 -2.10
C GLU A 157 0.70 -8.60 -2.20
N ASP A 158 -0.59 -8.24 -2.31
CA ASP A 158 -1.09 -6.87 -2.24
C ASP A 158 -0.56 -6.11 -1.02
N ASN A 159 -0.49 -6.75 0.15
CA ASN A 159 0.05 -6.20 1.40
C ASN A 159 1.50 -5.71 1.32
N LEU A 160 2.31 -6.24 0.41
CA LEU A 160 3.67 -5.77 0.14
C LEU A 160 3.71 -4.82 -1.05
N LEU A 161 3.09 -5.23 -2.16
CA LEU A 161 3.25 -4.52 -3.44
C LEU A 161 2.57 -3.15 -3.43
N ILE A 162 1.36 -3.03 -2.90
CA ILE A 162 0.63 -1.76 -2.91
C ILE A 162 1.40 -0.67 -2.15
N PRO A 163 1.81 -0.85 -0.87
CA PRO A 163 2.52 0.20 -0.15
C PRO A 163 3.88 0.55 -0.76
N VAL A 164 4.66 -0.45 -1.17
CA VAL A 164 6.01 -0.23 -1.72
C VAL A 164 5.94 0.46 -3.08
N VAL A 165 5.11 -0.03 -4.00
CA VAL A 165 4.99 0.55 -5.34
C VAL A 165 4.39 1.95 -5.28
N SER A 166 3.35 2.17 -4.46
CA SER A 166 2.73 3.49 -4.34
C SER A 166 3.65 4.51 -3.68
N SER A 167 4.40 4.14 -2.64
CA SER A 167 5.34 5.06 -1.99
C SER A 167 6.49 5.48 -2.92
N LEU A 168 7.05 4.54 -3.68
CA LEU A 168 8.05 4.84 -4.70
C LEU A 168 7.48 5.75 -5.80
N THR A 169 6.27 5.44 -6.30
CA THR A 169 5.62 6.23 -7.34
C THR A 169 5.34 7.65 -6.86
N LEU A 170 4.74 7.80 -5.67
CA LEU A 170 4.46 9.11 -5.09
C LEU A 170 5.73 9.93 -4.93
N SER A 171 6.83 9.32 -4.45
CA SER A 171 8.11 10.00 -4.28
C SER A 171 8.73 10.44 -5.61
N ILE A 172 8.69 9.58 -6.64
CA ILE A 172 9.15 9.95 -7.98
C ILE A 172 8.33 11.13 -8.53
N LEU A 173 7.00 11.08 -8.38
CA LEU A 173 6.13 12.15 -8.84
C LEU A 173 6.35 13.47 -8.08
N LEU A 174 6.64 13.41 -6.77
CA LEU A 174 7.01 14.59 -5.98
C LEU A 174 8.32 15.23 -6.47
N VAL A 175 9.31 14.43 -6.86
CA VAL A 175 10.54 14.95 -7.49
C VAL A 175 10.23 15.60 -8.84
N VAL A 176 9.49 14.91 -9.69
CA VAL A 176 9.21 15.38 -11.06
C VAL A 176 8.36 16.66 -11.07
N PHE A 177 7.29 16.71 -10.27
CA PHE A 177 6.35 17.84 -10.23
C PHE A 177 6.76 18.93 -9.24
N GLY A 178 7.55 18.59 -8.22
CA GLY A 178 7.95 19.50 -7.15
C GLY A 178 9.26 20.20 -7.40
N HIS A 179 10.04 19.77 -8.40
CA HIS A 179 11.44 20.15 -8.58
C HIS A 179 12.30 19.92 -7.30
N SER A 180 11.82 18.99 -6.44
CA SER A 180 12.54 18.57 -5.23
C SER A 180 13.63 17.58 -5.58
N THR A 181 14.65 17.45 -4.76
CA THR A 181 15.66 16.40 -4.88
C THR A 181 15.20 15.12 -4.19
N PHE A 182 15.75 13.98 -4.60
CA PHE A 182 15.46 12.70 -3.90
C PHE A 182 15.88 12.75 -2.43
N ASP A 183 16.95 13.46 -2.10
CA ASP A 183 17.46 13.60 -0.74
C ASP A 183 16.49 14.35 0.19
N GLU A 184 15.62 15.20 -0.37
CA GLU A 184 14.56 15.89 0.40
C GLU A 184 13.32 15.01 0.63
N ILE A 185 13.11 14.00 -0.22
CA ILE A 185 11.89 13.18 -0.23
C ILE A 185 12.12 11.80 0.40
N ILE A 186 13.31 11.25 0.25
CA ILE A 186 13.71 10.02 0.92
C ILE A 186 14.40 10.43 2.22
N PHE A 187 13.79 10.10 3.36
CA PHE A 187 14.40 10.37 4.66
C PHE A 187 15.79 9.75 4.71
N PRO A 188 16.84 10.54 4.87
CA PRO A 188 18.15 9.96 5.06
C PRO A 188 18.19 9.35 6.46
N ILE A 189 18.08 8.03 6.55
CA ILE A 189 18.42 7.29 7.79
C ILE A 189 19.79 7.76 8.33
N MET A 190 20.66 8.22 7.45
CA MET A 190 21.95 8.81 7.78
C MET A 190 21.85 10.09 8.63
N GLU A 191 20.85 10.96 8.43
CA GLU A 191 20.68 12.15 9.28
C GLU A 191 20.26 11.81 10.70
N ILE A 192 19.43 10.78 10.87
CA ILE A 192 19.04 10.31 12.21
C ILE A 192 20.24 9.71 12.93
N LEU A 193 21.12 8.99 12.22
CA LEU A 193 22.32 8.38 12.79
C LEU A 193 23.45 9.38 13.09
N THR A 194 23.46 10.56 12.45
CA THR A 194 24.44 11.62 12.74
C THR A 194 24.04 12.50 13.93
N HIS A 195 22.79 12.41 14.40
CA HIS A 195 22.29 13.12 15.58
C HIS A 195 22.14 12.22 16.83
N LEU A 196 22.52 10.93 16.74
CA LEU A 196 22.67 10.00 17.87
C LEU A 196 24.13 9.85 18.27
#